data_d9a10d1fda0191a30d10573608895d31
#
_entry.id   d9a10d1fda0191a30d10573608895d31
#
_cell.length_a   1.000
_cell.length_b   1.000
_cell.length_c   1.000
_cell.angle_alpha   90.00
_cell.angle_beta   90.00
_cell.angle_gamma   90.00
#
_symmetry.space_group_name_H-M   'P 1'
#
loop_
_entity.id
_entity.type
_entity.pdbx_description
1 polymer ?
#
loop_
_entity_poly.entity_id
_entity_poly.type
_entity_poly.pdbx_seq_one_letter_code
_entity_poly.pdbx_strand_id
1 'polypeptide(L)'
;MEVKREIELDAPPEEVWRALTDPEELEQWFANDVELEPEPGGEGVFRWDDGDERHALVEEVEPERRFVFTWDGDRVEIELEGIPAGTRVIVIESPVAEWSSALELRACALVAA
;
A
#
# COMPACT_ATOMS: atom_id res chain seq x y z
N MET A 1 -12.68 -15.01 -1.76
CA MET A 1 -13.38 -13.90 -1.11
C MET A 1 -12.44 -12.72 -0.94
N GLU A 2 -12.91 -11.53 -1.27
CA GLU A 2 -12.10 -10.31 -1.19
C GLU A 2 -12.65 -9.38 -0.12
N VAL A 3 -11.76 -8.59 0.47
CA VAL A 3 -12.12 -7.53 1.40
C VAL A 3 -11.89 -6.21 0.68
N LYS A 4 -12.91 -5.34 0.67
CA LYS A 4 -12.80 -4.00 0.11
C LYS A 4 -12.97 -2.99 1.24
N ARG A 5 -12.02 -2.08 1.39
CA ARG A 5 -12.07 -1.02 2.39
C ARG A 5 -11.73 0.32 1.77
N GLU A 6 -12.36 1.37 2.31
CA GLU A 6 -12.07 2.74 1.96
C GLU A 6 -11.47 3.44 3.18
N ILE A 7 -10.35 4.09 2.97
CA ILE A 7 -9.62 4.79 4.05
C ILE A 7 -9.33 6.20 3.56
N GLU A 8 -9.62 7.21 4.39
CA GLU A 8 -9.30 8.60 4.06
C GLU A 8 -8.05 9.03 4.81
N LEU A 9 -7.10 9.57 4.07
CA LEU A 9 -5.84 10.04 4.62
C LEU A 9 -5.74 11.55 4.44
N ASP A 10 -5.26 12.25 5.46
CA ASP A 10 -5.06 13.70 5.45
C ASP A 10 -3.72 14.05 4.80
N ALA A 11 -3.58 13.66 3.53
CA ALA A 11 -2.39 13.90 2.73
C ALA A 11 -2.78 13.89 1.25
N PRO A 12 -2.10 14.68 0.40
CA PRO A 12 -2.42 14.71 -1.02
C PRO A 12 -2.03 13.40 -1.73
N PRO A 13 -2.67 13.08 -2.87
CA PRO A 13 -2.40 11.82 -3.58
C PRO A 13 -0.92 11.55 -3.87
N GLU A 14 -0.12 12.56 -4.16
CA GLU A 14 1.30 12.33 -4.44
C GLU A 14 2.07 11.83 -3.22
N GLU A 15 1.72 12.30 -2.01
CA GLU A 15 2.34 11.81 -0.78
C GLU A 15 1.88 10.39 -0.45
N VAL A 16 0.59 10.13 -0.63
CA VAL A 16 0.04 8.79 -0.42
C VAL A 16 0.65 7.80 -1.41
N TRP A 17 0.78 8.21 -2.66
CA TRP A 17 1.41 7.39 -3.68
C TRP A 17 2.84 7.02 -3.31
N ARG A 18 3.61 7.99 -2.85
CA ARG A 18 4.99 7.77 -2.40
C ARG A 18 5.03 6.80 -1.22
N ALA A 19 4.13 6.98 -0.26
CA ALA A 19 4.06 6.08 0.90
C ALA A 19 3.78 4.63 0.51
N LEU A 20 3.10 4.41 -0.62
CA LEU A 20 2.72 3.08 -1.10
C LEU A 20 3.74 2.44 -2.04
N THR A 21 4.58 3.22 -2.70
CA THR A 21 5.45 2.73 -3.76
C THR A 21 6.94 2.95 -3.53
N ASP A 22 7.31 3.87 -2.66
CA ASP A 22 8.72 4.13 -2.35
C ASP A 22 9.20 3.16 -1.26
N PRO A 23 10.24 2.35 -1.53
CA PRO A 23 10.77 1.42 -0.54
C PRO A 23 11.15 2.08 0.79
N GLU A 24 11.78 3.25 0.76
CA GLU A 24 12.16 3.96 1.98
C GLU A 24 10.95 4.39 2.81
N GLU A 25 9.90 4.85 2.14
CA GLU A 25 8.65 5.22 2.82
C GLU A 25 7.96 3.99 3.41
N LEU A 26 7.91 2.90 2.66
CA LEU A 26 7.29 1.65 3.13
C LEU A 26 8.05 1.09 4.35
N GLU A 27 9.35 1.28 4.44
CA GLU A 27 10.13 0.86 5.58
C GLU A 27 9.80 1.66 6.84
N GLN A 28 9.20 2.83 6.71
CA GLN A 28 8.82 3.65 7.86
C GLN A 28 7.50 3.22 8.51
N TRP A 29 6.62 2.59 7.76
CA TRP A 29 5.27 2.31 8.30
C TRP A 29 4.75 0.89 8.05
N PHE A 30 5.32 0.13 7.13
CA PHE A 30 4.75 -1.16 6.73
C PHE A 30 5.65 -2.35 7.05
N ALA A 31 6.89 -2.34 6.62
CA ALA A 31 7.83 -3.45 6.80
C ALA A 31 9.18 -2.93 7.25
N ASN A 32 10.04 -3.81 7.75
CA ASN A 32 11.36 -3.41 8.24
C ASN A 32 12.38 -3.23 7.11
N ASP A 33 12.25 -4.04 6.04
CA ASP A 33 13.13 -3.97 4.89
C ASP A 33 12.28 -4.18 3.63
N VAL A 34 12.39 -3.27 2.66
CA VAL A 34 11.59 -3.32 1.44
C VAL A 34 12.46 -3.11 0.22
N GLU A 35 12.31 -4.01 -0.74
CA GLU A 35 12.81 -3.86 -2.10
C GLU A 35 11.60 -3.87 -3.01
N LEU A 36 11.44 -2.86 -3.86
CA LEU A 36 10.25 -2.76 -4.72
C LEU A 36 10.58 -1.99 -5.98
N GLU A 37 10.25 -2.58 -7.12
CA GLU A 37 10.28 -1.92 -8.41
C GLU A 37 8.82 -1.60 -8.78
N PRO A 38 8.36 -0.36 -8.60
CA PRO A 38 6.95 -0.01 -8.79
C PRO A 38 6.61 0.26 -10.25
N GLU A 39 6.78 -0.76 -11.09
CA GLU A 39 6.47 -0.70 -12.52
C GLU A 39 5.91 -2.05 -12.96
N PRO A 40 5.11 -2.10 -14.04
CA PRO A 40 4.53 -3.36 -14.51
C PRO A 40 5.62 -4.39 -14.79
N GLY A 41 5.48 -5.58 -14.21
CA GLY A 41 6.49 -6.64 -14.29
C GLY A 41 7.58 -6.54 -13.24
N GLY A 42 7.60 -5.48 -12.45
CA GLY A 42 8.57 -5.31 -11.37
C GLY A 42 8.30 -6.27 -10.21
N GLU A 43 9.34 -6.53 -9.43
CA GLU A 43 9.27 -7.43 -8.28
C GLU A 43 9.45 -6.67 -6.99
N GLY A 44 8.92 -7.23 -5.90
CA GLY A 44 9.08 -6.67 -4.58
C GLY A 44 9.33 -7.74 -3.54
N VAL A 45 10.07 -7.37 -2.51
CA VAL A 45 10.31 -8.22 -1.34
C VAL A 45 10.11 -7.37 -0.10
N PHE A 46 9.27 -7.85 0.80
CA PHE A 46 8.98 -7.19 2.06
C PHE A 46 9.40 -8.12 3.20
N ARG A 47 10.22 -7.61 4.12
CA ARG A 47 10.74 -8.39 5.24
C ARG A 47 10.42 -7.71 6.56
N TRP A 48 10.06 -8.52 7.55
CA TRP A 48 9.78 -8.06 8.92
C TRP A 48 10.78 -8.68 9.89
N ASP A 49 10.99 -8.01 11.01
CA ASP A 49 11.94 -8.44 12.03
C ASP A 49 11.60 -9.79 12.68
N ASP A 50 10.35 -10.22 12.61
CA ASP A 50 9.93 -11.52 13.14
C ASP A 50 10.29 -12.69 12.22
N GLY A 51 10.91 -12.42 11.08
CA GLY A 51 11.31 -13.43 10.11
C GLY A 51 10.34 -13.62 8.96
N ASP A 52 9.21 -12.93 8.97
CA ASP A 52 8.26 -12.98 7.86
C ASP A 52 8.82 -12.30 6.61
N GLU A 53 8.53 -12.87 5.46
CA GLU A 53 8.95 -12.36 4.17
C GLU A 53 7.85 -12.60 3.15
N ARG A 54 7.52 -11.55 2.36
CA ARG A 54 6.51 -11.65 1.30
C ARG A 54 7.12 -11.19 -0.02
N HIS A 55 6.75 -11.87 -1.10
CA HIS A 55 7.24 -11.57 -2.45
C HIS A 55 6.10 -11.06 -3.31
N ALA A 56 6.32 -9.93 -3.97
CA ALA A 56 5.32 -9.28 -4.79
C ALA A 56 5.72 -9.25 -6.27
N LEU A 57 4.70 -9.28 -7.13
CA LEU A 57 4.86 -9.07 -8.56
C LEU A 57 3.89 -7.97 -8.97
N VAL A 58 4.41 -6.88 -9.50
CA VAL A 58 3.61 -5.71 -9.88
C VAL A 58 2.93 -5.98 -11.22
N GLU A 59 1.62 -5.76 -11.26
CA GLU A 59 0.81 -5.98 -12.47
C GLU A 59 0.46 -4.67 -13.17
N GLU A 60 -0.01 -3.65 -12.43
CA GLU A 60 -0.46 -2.39 -12.98
C GLU A 60 0.03 -1.23 -12.15
N VAL A 61 0.46 -0.16 -12.83
CA VAL A 61 0.86 1.08 -12.18
C VAL A 61 0.30 2.27 -12.96
N GLU A 62 -0.58 3.04 -12.32
CA GLU A 62 -1.01 4.34 -12.79
C GLU A 62 -0.65 5.34 -11.70
N PRO A 63 0.42 6.13 -11.87
CA PRO A 63 0.91 7.01 -10.82
C PRO A 63 -0.19 7.87 -10.19
N GLU A 64 -0.23 7.87 -8.85
CA GLU A 64 -1.18 8.61 -8.02
C GLU A 64 -2.63 8.17 -8.16
N ARG A 65 -2.91 7.06 -8.87
CA ARG A 65 -4.28 6.59 -9.10
C ARG A 65 -4.48 5.11 -8.80
N ARG A 66 -3.59 4.24 -9.26
CA ARG A 66 -3.85 2.80 -9.15
C ARG A 66 -2.56 2.00 -9.09
N PHE A 67 -2.49 1.08 -8.15
CA PHE A 67 -1.37 0.17 -7.97
C PHE A 67 -1.91 -1.23 -7.73
N VAL A 68 -1.59 -2.17 -8.62
CA VAL A 68 -2.07 -3.55 -8.53
C VAL A 68 -0.88 -4.50 -8.55
N PHE A 69 -0.86 -5.40 -7.59
CA PHE A 69 0.19 -6.41 -7.51
C PHE A 69 -0.35 -7.68 -6.87
N THR A 70 0.36 -8.77 -7.08
CA THR A 70 0.14 -10.01 -6.33
C THR A 70 1.29 -10.16 -5.34
N TRP A 71 1.01 -10.66 -4.15
CA TRP A 71 2.06 -11.04 -3.24
C TRP A 71 1.71 -12.41 -2.62
N ASP A 72 2.67 -13.36 -2.79
CA ASP A 72 2.48 -14.76 -2.38
C ASP A 72 1.17 -15.36 -2.88
N GLY A 73 0.76 -14.98 -4.10
CA GLY A 73 -0.44 -15.49 -4.73
C GLY A 73 -1.72 -14.70 -4.46
N ASP A 74 -1.70 -13.77 -3.51
CA ASP A 74 -2.86 -12.93 -3.21
C ASP A 74 -2.81 -11.63 -4.01
N ARG A 75 -3.92 -11.25 -4.62
CA ARG A 75 -4.00 -10.04 -5.41
C ARG A 75 -4.41 -8.86 -4.56
N VAL A 76 -3.68 -7.75 -4.69
CA VAL A 76 -3.95 -6.50 -3.99
C VAL A 76 -4.16 -5.40 -5.01
N GLU A 77 -5.30 -4.69 -4.92
CA GLU A 77 -5.57 -3.51 -5.72
C GLU A 77 -5.68 -2.31 -4.79
N ILE A 78 -4.97 -1.24 -5.12
CA ILE A 78 -5.03 0.00 -4.37
C ILE A 78 -5.36 1.12 -5.34
N GLU A 79 -6.45 1.85 -5.07
CA GLU A 79 -6.86 2.98 -5.88
C GLU A 79 -6.85 4.25 -5.02
N LEU A 80 -6.41 5.36 -5.62
CA LEU A 80 -6.36 6.66 -4.96
C LEU A 80 -7.29 7.64 -5.64
N GLU A 81 -8.02 8.40 -4.85
CA GLU A 81 -8.91 9.45 -5.32
C GLU A 81 -8.67 10.71 -4.50
N GLY A 82 -8.34 11.82 -5.17
CA GLY A 82 -8.21 13.11 -4.48
C GLY A 82 -9.56 13.60 -3.99
N ILE A 83 -9.63 13.99 -2.71
CA ILE A 83 -10.81 14.54 -2.08
C ILE A 83 -10.43 15.85 -1.38
N PRO A 84 -11.40 16.73 -1.03
CA PRO A 84 -11.06 18.00 -0.37
C PRO A 84 -10.23 17.85 0.91
N ALA A 85 -10.46 16.77 1.67
CA ALA A 85 -9.73 16.53 2.93
C ALA A 85 -8.36 15.83 2.72
N GLY A 86 -8.02 15.42 1.50
CA GLY A 86 -6.78 14.70 1.22
C GLY A 86 -6.96 13.63 0.15
N THR A 87 -6.84 12.37 0.54
CA THR A 87 -6.94 11.24 -0.40
C THR A 87 -7.83 10.14 0.16
N ARG A 88 -8.75 9.64 -0.67
CA ARG A 88 -9.48 8.41 -0.37
C ARG A 88 -8.70 7.26 -0.99
N VAL A 89 -8.34 6.28 -0.18
CA VAL A 89 -7.63 5.08 -0.63
C VAL A 89 -8.60 3.91 -0.59
N ILE A 90 -8.77 3.24 -1.71
CA ILE A 90 -9.63 2.06 -1.81
C ILE A 90 -8.73 0.85 -1.95
N VAL A 91 -8.80 -0.06 -0.99
CA VAL A 91 -7.98 -1.28 -0.97
C VAL A 91 -8.88 -2.49 -1.15
N ILE A 92 -8.55 -3.31 -2.14
CA ILE A 92 -9.21 -4.59 -2.38
C ILE A 92 -8.15 -5.66 -2.25
N GLU A 93 -8.30 -6.54 -1.26
CA GLU A 93 -7.30 -7.57 -0.99
C GLU A 93 -7.97 -8.86 -0.51
N SER A 94 -7.19 -9.91 -0.31
CA SER A 94 -7.68 -11.20 0.19
C SER A 94 -8.18 -11.06 1.63
N PRO A 95 -8.86 -12.08 2.19
CA PRO A 95 -9.48 -11.98 3.52
C PRO A 95 -8.57 -11.54 4.65
N VAL A 96 -7.26 -11.75 4.53
CA VAL A 96 -6.30 -11.24 5.51
C VAL A 96 -5.99 -9.78 5.14
N ALA A 97 -6.66 -8.84 5.77
CA ALA A 97 -6.63 -7.43 5.43
C ALA A 97 -5.34 -6.73 5.91
N GLU A 98 -4.18 -7.14 5.40
CA GLU A 98 -2.87 -6.66 5.84
C GLU A 98 -2.62 -5.21 5.44
N TRP A 99 -2.86 -4.88 4.17
CA TRP A 99 -2.62 -3.52 3.67
C TRP A 99 -3.61 -2.52 4.22
N SER A 100 -4.89 -2.87 4.22
CA SER A 100 -5.91 -1.94 4.73
C SER A 100 -5.75 -1.71 6.23
N SER A 101 -5.41 -2.74 7.00
CA SER A 101 -5.16 -2.60 8.43
C SER A 101 -3.95 -1.71 8.71
N ALA A 102 -2.86 -1.88 7.96
CA ALA A 102 -1.66 -1.06 8.10
C ALA A 102 -1.95 0.40 7.73
N LEU A 103 -2.72 0.64 6.66
CA LEU A 103 -3.10 1.98 6.24
C LEU A 103 -4.01 2.67 7.26
N GLU A 104 -4.90 1.93 7.91
CA GLU A 104 -5.74 2.48 8.97
C GLU A 104 -4.89 2.96 10.15
N LEU A 105 -3.86 2.20 10.52
CA LEU A 105 -2.92 2.61 11.57
C LEU A 105 -2.13 3.85 11.15
N ARG A 106 -1.72 3.91 9.89
CA ARG A 106 -1.03 5.09 9.34
C ARG A 106 -1.94 6.33 9.39
N ALA A 107 -3.21 6.17 9.04
CA ALA A 107 -4.18 7.27 9.08
C ALA A 107 -4.32 7.81 10.49
N CYS A 108 -4.39 6.94 11.51
CA CYS A 108 -4.44 7.35 12.91
C CYS A 108 -3.18 8.12 13.31
N ALA A 109 -2.01 7.69 12.87
CA ALA A 109 -0.76 8.37 13.16
C ALA A 109 -0.71 9.76 12.53
N LEU A 110 -1.21 9.92 11.30
CA LEU A 110 -1.28 11.21 10.62
C LEU A 110 -2.23 12.17 11.33
N VAL A 111 -3.37 11.66 11.80
CA VAL A 111 -4.36 12.47 12.54
C VAL A 111 -3.81 12.87 13.90
N ALA A 112 -3.03 12.00 14.54
CA ALA A 112 -2.44 12.26 15.85
C ALA A 112 -1.26 13.24 15.79
N ALA A 113 -0.69 13.38 14.63
CA ALA A 113 0.42 14.31 14.40
C ALA A 113 -0.11 15.74 14.23
#